data_1d37cb90977f7b491e947a8adb2bac61
#
_entry.id   1d37cb90977f7b491e947a8adb2bac61
#
_cell.length_a   1.000
_cell.length_b   1.000
_cell.length_c   1.000
_cell.angle_alpha   90.00
_cell.angle_beta   90.00
_cell.angle_gamma   90.00
#
_symmetry.space_group_name_H-M   'P 1'
#
loop_
_entity.id
_entity.type
_entity.pdbx_description
1 polymer ?
#
loop_
_entity_poly.entity_id
_entity_poly.type
_entity_poly.pdbx_seq_one_letter_code
_entity_poly.pdbx_strand_id
1 'polypeptide(L)'
;MKMIRVFHPIGQGAFYSEHFKFCSKRINVVYDCGSSTDTSYIKREVKNNFYKDEKVHALFISHLDEDHINGVPFLLEYCDVENIFFPLISSENKYFLKMWMKINGVQGFSKDFLENPHNAISNLKLNKNEIPKLIGVREYLDENGEMSYSRIEKVNSGENVCGMINNLNMPPFWLYIPFNFKQEERIKKLKYSLEEVFEKPISLSDLDKLWRECENSKEKIKEAYRKVPGSFNTNSMTLFSGAEKGVKAETMPLFFESSFQNHYEYFRNQYNLFSKLYIDYDIHFRFYRRYYEEILGPKEGGCLYLGDYDASGNEKLKQLRVAYKEWWYKIGCIQIPHHGSHYNFNSDLADMNRFYFVSAGIKNPYHHPHSKVITELLLNEHYPLIITENPESRVYIEVIYF
;
A
#
# COMPACT_ATOMS: atom_id res chain seq x y z
N MET A 1 -5.27 -14.90 -21.71
CA MET A 1 -4.08 -14.16 -21.26
C MET A 1 -4.00 -14.28 -19.76
N LYS A 2 -2.79 -14.27 -19.17
CA LYS A 2 -2.61 -14.49 -17.73
C LYS A 2 -1.75 -13.39 -17.12
N MET A 3 -2.10 -12.98 -15.91
CA MET A 3 -1.28 -12.15 -15.03
C MET A 3 -1.07 -12.88 -13.70
N ILE A 4 0.09 -12.74 -13.10
CA ILE A 4 0.36 -13.21 -11.75
C ILE A 4 0.52 -11.99 -10.85
N ARG A 5 -0.29 -11.92 -9.80
CA ARG A 5 -0.16 -10.96 -8.71
C ARG A 5 0.55 -11.62 -7.55
N VAL A 6 1.54 -10.93 -6.96
CA VAL A 6 2.34 -11.48 -5.87
C VAL A 6 2.26 -10.55 -4.66
N PHE A 7 1.93 -11.13 -3.51
CA PHE A 7 2.06 -10.49 -2.21
C PHE A 7 3.34 -11.03 -1.56
N HIS A 8 4.36 -10.16 -1.43
CA HIS A 8 5.70 -10.58 -1.06
C HIS A 8 5.90 -10.68 0.46
N PRO A 9 6.58 -11.75 0.94
CA PRO A 9 6.84 -11.99 2.36
C PRO A 9 8.00 -11.12 2.88
N ILE A 10 7.67 -9.91 3.30
CA ILE A 10 8.65 -8.92 3.77
C ILE A 10 8.44 -8.50 5.24
N GLY A 11 7.45 -9.10 5.92
CA GLY A 11 7.08 -8.75 7.29
C GLY A 11 6.23 -7.48 7.38
N GLN A 12 6.56 -6.61 8.34
CA GLN A 12 5.86 -5.34 8.53
C GLN A 12 6.27 -4.36 7.43
N GLY A 13 5.36 -4.14 6.47
CA GLY A 13 5.59 -3.29 5.32
C GLY A 13 4.75 -3.68 4.12
N ALA A 14 5.01 -3.07 2.97
CA ALA A 14 4.28 -3.31 1.75
C ALA A 14 5.23 -3.52 0.55
N PHE A 15 5.05 -4.63 -0.14
CA PHE A 15 5.66 -4.92 -1.42
C PHE A 15 4.76 -5.88 -2.19
N TYR A 16 4.14 -5.38 -3.25
CA TYR A 16 3.26 -6.16 -4.11
C TYR A 16 3.65 -5.97 -5.55
N SER A 17 3.54 -7.04 -6.37
CA SER A 17 3.85 -6.94 -7.80
C SER A 17 2.83 -7.64 -8.68
N GLU A 18 2.69 -7.16 -9.91
CA GLU A 18 1.87 -7.75 -10.95
C GLU A 18 2.72 -8.02 -12.18
N HIS A 19 2.65 -9.24 -12.70
CA HIS A 19 3.46 -9.72 -13.79
C HIS A 19 2.57 -10.23 -14.93
N PHE A 20 2.47 -9.46 -16.00
CA PHE A 20 1.78 -9.88 -17.21
C PHE A 20 2.75 -10.60 -18.12
N LYS A 21 2.30 -11.69 -18.72
CA LYS A 21 3.06 -12.40 -19.74
C LYS A 21 2.32 -12.33 -21.08
N PHE A 22 2.93 -11.68 -22.03
CA PHE A 22 2.41 -11.46 -23.38
C PHE A 22 3.41 -11.99 -24.42
N CYS A 23 3.11 -13.11 -25.07
CA CYS A 23 4.05 -13.73 -25.99
C CYS A 23 5.45 -13.85 -25.37
N SER A 24 6.41 -13.07 -25.90
CA SER A 24 7.80 -13.03 -25.39
C SER A 24 8.07 -11.86 -24.43
N LYS A 25 7.08 -10.98 -24.18
CA LYS A 25 7.25 -9.79 -23.33
C LYS A 25 6.66 -9.99 -21.95
N ARG A 26 7.31 -9.42 -20.95
CA ARG A 26 6.83 -9.36 -19.58
C ARG A 26 6.62 -7.89 -19.21
N ILE A 27 5.46 -7.59 -18.60
CA ILE A 27 5.17 -6.27 -18.05
C ILE A 27 5.07 -6.43 -16.54
N ASN A 28 5.85 -5.66 -15.82
CA ASN A 28 5.92 -5.70 -14.38
C ASN A 28 5.43 -4.36 -13.81
N VAL A 29 4.54 -4.44 -12.84
CA VAL A 29 4.06 -3.30 -12.07
C VAL A 29 4.24 -3.59 -10.58
N VAL A 30 4.66 -2.60 -9.82
CA VAL A 30 4.93 -2.72 -8.38
C VAL A 30 4.08 -1.70 -7.63
N TYR A 31 3.52 -2.09 -6.49
CA TYR A 31 2.89 -1.21 -5.53
C TYR A 31 3.63 -1.32 -4.20
N ASP A 32 4.22 -0.21 -3.77
CA ASP A 32 5.13 -0.07 -2.64
C ASP A 32 6.38 -0.98 -2.69
N CYS A 33 7.38 -0.63 -1.95
CA CYS A 33 8.59 -1.44 -1.76
C CYS A 33 9.28 -1.03 -0.47
N GLY A 34 8.79 -1.52 0.68
CA GLY A 34 9.35 -1.15 1.96
C GLY A 34 9.05 -2.16 3.07
N SER A 35 9.92 -2.21 4.09
CA SER A 35 9.75 -3.05 5.27
C SER A 35 10.43 -2.42 6.49
N SER A 36 9.71 -2.34 7.61
CA SER A 36 10.27 -1.99 8.92
C SER A 36 10.79 -3.22 9.69
N THR A 37 10.56 -4.44 9.20
CA THR A 37 11.13 -5.64 9.83
C THR A 37 12.61 -5.77 9.52
N ASP A 38 12.98 -5.88 8.23
CA ASP A 38 14.37 -5.88 7.74
C ASP A 38 14.38 -5.71 6.22
N THR A 39 15.19 -4.78 5.73
CA THR A 39 15.35 -4.52 4.29
C THR A 39 15.98 -5.69 3.53
N SER A 40 16.62 -6.64 4.20
CA SER A 40 17.15 -7.87 3.60
C SER A 40 16.04 -8.72 2.99
N TYR A 41 14.85 -8.71 3.56
CA TYR A 41 13.69 -9.41 3.01
C TYR A 41 13.26 -8.81 1.67
N ILE A 42 13.26 -7.48 1.55
CA ILE A 42 12.99 -6.82 0.28
C ILE A 42 14.02 -7.23 -0.77
N LYS A 43 15.32 -7.18 -0.43
CA LYS A 43 16.40 -7.58 -1.34
C LYS A 43 16.25 -9.02 -1.79
N ARG A 44 15.84 -9.91 -0.89
CA ARG A 44 15.52 -11.32 -1.20
C ARG A 44 14.38 -11.40 -2.21
N GLU A 45 13.27 -10.71 -1.93
CA GLU A 45 12.07 -10.79 -2.75
C GLU A 45 12.25 -10.14 -4.13
N VAL A 46 12.96 -9.02 -4.21
CA VAL A 46 13.31 -8.40 -5.49
C VAL A 46 14.14 -9.37 -6.34
N LYS A 47 15.20 -9.98 -5.77
CA LYS A 47 16.05 -10.93 -6.49
C LYS A 47 15.32 -12.22 -6.89
N ASN A 48 14.34 -12.65 -6.12
CA ASN A 48 13.58 -13.87 -6.42
C ASN A 48 12.50 -13.67 -7.50
N ASN A 49 12.01 -12.44 -7.69
CA ASN A 49 10.88 -12.18 -8.56
C ASN A 49 11.24 -11.39 -9.82
N PHE A 50 12.41 -10.76 -9.84
CA PHE A 50 12.92 -10.01 -10.99
C PHE A 50 14.33 -10.48 -11.38
N TYR A 51 14.62 -10.41 -12.66
CA TYR A 51 16.00 -10.52 -13.14
C TYR A 51 16.72 -9.18 -12.94
N LYS A 52 18.05 -9.22 -12.85
CA LYS A 52 18.83 -7.99 -12.83
C LYS A 52 18.59 -7.18 -14.12
N ASP A 53 18.39 -5.88 -13.96
CA ASP A 53 18.06 -4.94 -15.04
C ASP A 53 16.73 -5.27 -15.77
N GLU A 54 15.87 -6.11 -15.17
CA GLU A 54 14.52 -6.35 -15.70
C GLU A 54 13.68 -5.08 -15.58
N LYS A 55 12.88 -4.79 -16.60
CA LYS A 55 11.98 -3.65 -16.61
C LYS A 55 10.87 -3.77 -15.58
N VAL A 56 10.71 -2.73 -14.77
CA VAL A 56 9.53 -2.43 -13.97
C VAL A 56 8.86 -1.20 -14.60
N HIS A 57 7.75 -1.42 -15.28
CA HIS A 57 7.10 -0.40 -16.11
C HIS A 57 6.42 0.69 -15.27
N ALA A 58 5.98 0.34 -14.07
CA ALA A 58 5.47 1.28 -13.08
C ALA A 58 5.75 0.84 -11.64
N LEU A 59 6.16 1.77 -10.81
CA LEU A 59 6.17 1.69 -9.37
C LEU A 59 5.15 2.70 -8.83
N PHE A 60 4.15 2.24 -8.09
CA PHE A 60 3.22 3.08 -7.35
C PHE A 60 3.68 3.16 -5.90
N ILE A 61 3.86 4.36 -5.37
CA ILE A 61 4.20 4.62 -3.96
C ILE A 61 2.94 5.13 -3.29
N SER A 62 2.41 4.40 -2.32
CA SER A 62 1.21 4.78 -1.60
C SER A 62 1.42 6.02 -0.74
N HIS A 63 2.50 6.03 0.03
CA HIS A 63 2.93 7.13 0.89
C HIS A 63 4.41 7.00 1.25
N LEU A 64 4.94 7.92 2.05
CA LEU A 64 6.38 8.04 2.27
C LEU A 64 6.88 7.46 3.60
N ASP A 65 6.15 6.53 4.23
CA ASP A 65 6.67 5.82 5.42
C ASP A 65 7.75 4.82 5.04
N GLU A 66 8.70 4.61 5.93
CA GLU A 66 9.86 3.77 5.66
C GLU A 66 9.46 2.34 5.28
N ASP A 67 8.42 1.80 5.89
CA ASP A 67 7.91 0.46 5.60
C ASP A 67 7.15 0.34 4.27
N HIS A 68 7.04 1.42 3.51
CA HIS A 68 6.50 1.46 2.15
C HIS A 68 7.51 1.90 1.08
N ILE A 69 8.60 2.60 1.48
CA ILE A 69 9.52 3.22 0.50
C ILE A 69 11.00 2.85 0.69
N ASN A 70 11.42 2.34 1.85
CA ASN A 70 12.85 2.15 2.14
C ASN A 70 13.57 1.11 1.26
N GLY A 71 12.84 0.26 0.58
CA GLY A 71 13.36 -0.69 -0.41
C GLY A 71 13.45 -0.14 -1.83
N VAL A 72 12.84 1.01 -2.11
CA VAL A 72 12.84 1.64 -3.44
C VAL A 72 14.25 1.88 -3.97
N PRO A 73 15.23 2.39 -3.18
CA PRO A 73 16.60 2.53 -3.66
C PRO A 73 17.19 1.24 -4.21
N PHE A 74 16.96 0.12 -3.53
CA PHE A 74 17.45 -1.17 -4.00
C PHE A 74 16.69 -1.67 -5.24
N LEU A 75 15.38 -1.47 -5.31
CA LEU A 75 14.60 -1.79 -6.52
C LEU A 75 15.10 -1.02 -7.73
N LEU A 76 15.38 0.29 -7.57
CA LEU A 76 15.93 1.16 -8.61
C LEU A 76 17.35 0.75 -9.02
N GLU A 77 18.16 0.27 -8.10
CA GLU A 77 19.51 -0.25 -8.40
C GLU A 77 19.44 -1.58 -9.16
N TYR A 78 18.53 -2.47 -8.77
CA TYR A 78 18.47 -3.84 -9.30
C TYR A 78 17.65 -3.96 -10.58
N CYS A 79 16.52 -3.23 -10.70
CA CYS A 79 15.58 -3.26 -11.82
C CYS A 79 15.61 -1.94 -12.60
N ASP A 80 15.25 -2.00 -13.89
CA ASP A 80 15.06 -0.84 -14.75
C ASP A 80 13.63 -0.29 -14.58
N VAL A 81 13.44 0.66 -13.65
CA VAL A 81 12.13 1.26 -13.37
C VAL A 81 11.86 2.43 -14.31
N GLU A 82 10.78 2.36 -15.11
CA GLU A 82 10.45 3.39 -16.10
C GLU A 82 9.66 4.57 -15.49
N ASN A 83 8.61 4.26 -14.71
CA ASN A 83 7.71 5.28 -14.16
C ASN A 83 7.52 5.10 -12.66
N ILE A 84 7.52 6.20 -11.91
CA ILE A 84 7.19 6.23 -10.48
C ILE A 84 5.99 7.14 -10.28
N PHE A 85 4.87 6.55 -9.87
CA PHE A 85 3.65 7.25 -9.46
C PHE A 85 3.66 7.43 -7.95
N PHE A 86 3.37 8.64 -7.47
CA PHE A 86 3.34 8.94 -6.05
C PHE A 86 2.32 10.03 -5.72
N PRO A 87 1.82 10.11 -4.48
CA PRO A 87 0.84 11.11 -4.10
C PRO A 87 1.48 12.51 -4.10
N LEU A 88 0.89 13.44 -4.83
CA LEU A 88 1.19 14.86 -4.65
C LEU A 88 0.54 15.32 -3.35
N ILE A 89 1.31 16.04 -2.58
CA ILE A 89 0.86 16.62 -1.31
C ILE A 89 0.88 18.14 -1.40
N SER A 90 -0.07 18.80 -0.77
CA SER A 90 -0.10 20.25 -0.68
C SER A 90 1.13 20.79 0.06
N SER A 91 1.45 22.05 -0.14
CA SER A 91 2.57 22.70 0.57
C SER A 91 2.42 22.61 2.09
N GLU A 92 1.20 22.74 2.61
CA GLU A 92 0.91 22.60 4.05
C GLU A 92 1.18 21.18 4.55
N ASN A 93 0.71 20.16 3.82
CA ASN A 93 0.99 18.76 4.14
C ASN A 93 2.49 18.46 4.11
N LYS A 94 3.22 19.05 3.19
CA LYS A 94 4.69 18.91 3.12
C LYS A 94 5.38 19.49 4.35
N TYR A 95 5.00 20.70 4.80
CA TYR A 95 5.55 21.29 6.03
C TYR A 95 5.20 20.43 7.26
N PHE A 96 3.97 19.96 7.32
CA PHE A 96 3.50 19.07 8.37
C PHE A 96 4.36 17.80 8.47
N LEU A 97 4.50 17.04 7.36
CA LEU A 97 5.27 15.81 7.33
C LEU A 97 6.76 16.05 7.56
N LYS A 98 7.33 17.09 6.99
CA LYS A 98 8.74 17.46 7.18
C LYS A 98 9.07 17.70 8.66
N MET A 99 8.22 18.43 9.37
CA MET A 99 8.42 18.69 10.79
C MET A 99 8.21 17.43 11.62
N TRP A 100 7.21 16.60 11.30
CA TRP A 100 7.01 15.30 11.94
C TRP A 100 8.23 14.38 11.78
N MET A 101 8.75 14.24 10.58
CA MET A 101 9.98 13.47 10.32
C MET A 101 11.15 13.98 11.14
N LYS A 102 11.27 15.31 11.25
CA LYS A 102 12.32 15.94 12.05
C LYS A 102 12.19 15.67 13.55
N ILE A 103 10.98 15.72 14.10
CA ILE A 103 10.68 15.40 15.49
C ILE A 103 11.05 13.95 15.81
N ASN A 104 10.74 13.03 14.89
CA ASN A 104 10.96 11.59 15.08
C ASN A 104 12.32 11.10 14.57
N GLY A 105 13.19 12.00 14.13
CA GLY A 105 14.54 11.65 13.69
C GLY A 105 14.60 10.84 12.40
N VAL A 106 13.52 10.83 11.58
CA VAL A 106 13.48 10.12 10.30
C VAL A 106 14.52 10.70 9.35
N GLN A 107 15.33 9.84 8.77
CA GLN A 107 16.41 10.17 7.83
C GLN A 107 16.33 9.25 6.62
N GLY A 108 17.17 9.47 5.62
CA GLY A 108 17.32 8.60 4.46
C GLY A 108 16.34 8.90 3.34
N PHE A 109 16.09 7.90 2.49
CA PHE A 109 15.41 8.09 1.21
C PHE A 109 14.00 8.69 1.33
N SER A 110 13.23 8.28 2.33
CA SER A 110 11.88 8.80 2.59
C SER A 110 11.87 10.32 2.76
N LYS A 111 12.76 10.83 3.61
CA LYS A 111 12.91 12.26 3.85
C LYS A 111 13.40 13.00 2.61
N ASP A 112 14.43 12.46 1.93
CA ASP A 112 14.99 13.07 0.72
C ASP A 112 13.94 13.14 -0.39
N PHE A 113 13.13 12.09 -0.54
CA PHE A 113 12.04 12.04 -1.51
C PHE A 113 10.94 13.05 -1.17
N LEU A 114 10.57 13.19 0.11
CA LEU A 114 9.63 14.23 0.55
C LEU A 114 10.15 15.63 0.22
N GLU A 115 11.44 15.89 0.43
CA GLU A 115 12.03 17.20 0.14
C GLU A 115 12.08 17.49 -1.36
N ASN A 116 12.65 16.58 -2.15
CA ASN A 116 12.72 16.68 -3.60
C ASN A 116 12.88 15.28 -4.25
N PRO A 117 11.82 14.75 -4.86
CA PRO A 117 11.86 13.42 -5.50
C PRO A 117 12.95 13.26 -6.56
N HIS A 118 13.19 14.28 -7.41
CA HIS A 118 14.24 14.25 -8.41
C HIS A 118 15.63 14.12 -7.81
N ASN A 119 15.91 14.94 -6.80
CA ASN A 119 17.21 14.92 -6.12
C ASN A 119 17.42 13.59 -5.39
N ALA A 120 16.38 13.08 -4.72
CA ALA A 120 16.45 11.81 -4.02
C ALA A 120 16.87 10.65 -4.95
N ILE A 121 16.30 10.59 -6.15
CA ILE A 121 16.65 9.57 -7.14
C ILE A 121 18.02 9.84 -7.77
N SER A 122 18.32 11.07 -8.14
CA SER A 122 19.62 11.43 -8.74
C SER A 122 20.78 11.14 -7.80
N ASN A 123 20.61 11.32 -6.50
CA ASN A 123 21.61 11.03 -5.47
C ASN A 123 21.93 9.55 -5.31
N LEU A 124 21.07 8.65 -5.78
CA LEU A 124 21.34 7.20 -5.76
C LEU A 124 22.46 6.80 -6.74
N LYS A 125 22.87 7.69 -7.66
CA LYS A 125 23.93 7.45 -8.65
C LYS A 125 23.75 6.11 -9.39
N LEU A 126 22.53 5.86 -9.84
CA LEU A 126 22.18 4.65 -10.56
C LEU A 126 23.07 4.51 -11.82
N ASN A 127 23.69 3.34 -12.01
CA ASN A 127 24.46 3.03 -13.22
C ASN A 127 23.52 2.71 -14.39
N LYS A 128 22.62 3.64 -14.73
CA LYS A 128 21.58 3.49 -15.75
C LYS A 128 21.57 4.72 -16.66
N ASN A 129 21.19 4.49 -17.91
CA ASN A 129 21.14 5.54 -18.92
C ASN A 129 19.98 6.52 -18.72
N GLU A 130 18.91 6.08 -18.08
CA GLU A 130 17.69 6.86 -17.89
C GLU A 130 17.26 6.89 -16.42
N ILE A 131 16.81 8.04 -15.97
CA ILE A 131 16.20 8.22 -14.65
C ILE A 131 14.70 7.96 -14.79
N PRO A 132 14.06 7.27 -13.83
CA PRO A 132 12.62 7.04 -13.86
C PRO A 132 11.83 8.34 -14.05
N LYS A 133 10.78 8.28 -14.85
CA LYS A 133 9.83 9.38 -14.99
C LYS A 133 9.02 9.51 -13.70
N LEU A 134 8.99 10.70 -13.12
CA LEU A 134 8.25 10.99 -11.89
C LEU A 134 6.87 11.55 -12.24
N ILE A 135 5.82 10.90 -11.75
CA ILE A 135 4.43 11.24 -12.03
C ILE A 135 3.67 11.40 -10.71
N GLY A 136 3.24 12.62 -10.45
CA GLY A 136 2.51 12.95 -9.23
C GLY A 136 0.99 12.81 -9.43
N VAL A 137 0.33 12.08 -8.55
CA VAL A 137 -1.13 11.95 -8.53
C VAL A 137 -1.73 13.05 -7.66
N ARG A 138 -2.57 13.91 -8.26
CA ARG A 138 -3.24 15.02 -7.56
C ARG A 138 -4.20 14.55 -6.48
N GLU A 139 -4.39 15.36 -5.46
CA GLU A 139 -5.42 15.11 -4.44
C GLU A 139 -6.82 15.06 -5.07
N TYR A 140 -7.63 14.08 -4.65
CA TYR A 140 -8.98 13.88 -5.17
C TYR A 140 -9.88 15.06 -4.82
N LEU A 141 -10.63 15.58 -5.80
CA LEU A 141 -11.45 16.78 -5.74
C LEU A 141 -10.69 18.11 -5.55
N ASP A 142 -9.37 18.12 -5.74
CA ASP A 142 -8.56 19.33 -5.69
C ASP A 142 -7.76 19.52 -6.98
N GLU A 143 -8.44 19.90 -8.07
CA GLU A 143 -7.82 20.07 -9.39
C GLU A 143 -6.90 21.30 -9.47
N ASN A 144 -7.11 22.30 -8.62
CA ASN A 144 -6.42 23.60 -8.66
C ASN A 144 -5.52 23.88 -7.47
N GLY A 145 -5.33 22.93 -6.56
CA GLY A 145 -4.49 23.11 -5.38
C GLY A 145 -3.03 23.44 -5.70
N GLU A 146 -2.43 24.34 -4.93
CA GLU A 146 -1.00 24.60 -4.99
C GLU A 146 -0.21 23.35 -4.57
N MET A 147 0.54 22.80 -5.50
CA MET A 147 1.33 21.59 -5.30
C MET A 147 2.78 21.91 -4.96
N SER A 148 3.35 21.14 -4.05
CA SER A 148 4.68 21.33 -3.48
C SER A 148 5.85 21.09 -4.44
N TYR A 149 5.59 20.53 -5.63
CA TYR A 149 6.66 20.17 -6.57
C TYR A 149 6.45 20.83 -7.94
N SER A 150 7.42 21.66 -8.36
CA SER A 150 7.53 22.16 -9.73
C SER A 150 8.23 21.12 -10.61
N ARG A 151 7.88 21.06 -11.89
CA ARG A 151 8.51 20.20 -12.92
C ARG A 151 8.26 18.70 -12.81
N ILE A 152 7.20 18.27 -12.11
CA ILE A 152 6.76 16.88 -12.10
C ILE A 152 5.53 16.76 -13.00
N GLU A 153 5.46 15.71 -13.82
CA GLU A 153 4.26 15.39 -14.57
C GLU A 153 3.13 15.06 -13.60
N LYS A 154 1.90 15.43 -13.94
CA LYS A 154 0.77 15.33 -13.02
C LYS A 154 -0.39 14.62 -13.69
N VAL A 155 -1.04 13.73 -12.94
CA VAL A 155 -2.29 13.07 -13.30
C VAL A 155 -3.34 13.33 -12.24
N ASN A 156 -4.62 13.32 -12.60
CA ASN A 156 -5.67 13.49 -11.62
C ASN A 156 -6.03 12.16 -10.95
N SER A 157 -6.48 12.21 -9.72
CA SER A 157 -7.08 11.06 -9.05
C SER A 157 -8.27 10.54 -9.87
N GLY A 158 -8.35 9.21 -10.06
CA GLY A 158 -9.40 8.57 -10.86
C GLY A 158 -9.10 8.44 -12.35
N GLU A 159 -8.00 9.01 -12.85
CA GLU A 159 -7.57 8.79 -14.24
C GLU A 159 -6.93 7.41 -14.41
N ASN A 160 -7.24 6.76 -15.54
CA ASN A 160 -6.53 5.53 -15.91
C ASN A 160 -5.13 5.86 -16.44
N VAL A 161 -4.12 5.41 -15.71
CA VAL A 161 -2.72 5.67 -16.06
C VAL A 161 -2.05 4.58 -16.90
N CYS A 162 -2.79 3.59 -17.37
CA CYS A 162 -2.25 2.51 -18.19
C CYS A 162 -1.52 3.00 -19.45
N GLY A 163 -2.04 4.02 -20.10
CA GLY A 163 -1.40 4.62 -21.29
C GLY A 163 0.00 5.21 -21.01
N MET A 164 0.28 5.58 -19.78
CA MET A 164 1.58 6.10 -19.35
C MET A 164 2.56 4.98 -18.99
N ILE A 165 2.04 3.80 -18.62
CA ILE A 165 2.86 2.67 -18.17
C ILE A 165 3.58 1.99 -19.33
N ASN A 166 2.95 1.91 -20.49
CA ASN A 166 3.62 1.49 -21.73
C ASN A 166 2.71 1.70 -22.94
N ASN A 167 3.13 2.54 -23.84
CA ASN A 167 2.32 2.96 -25.02
C ASN A 167 1.91 1.83 -25.97
N LEU A 168 2.40 0.58 -25.84
CA LEU A 168 2.19 -0.45 -26.85
C LEU A 168 1.93 -1.88 -26.34
N ASN A 169 2.04 -2.18 -25.04
CA ASN A 169 2.06 -3.58 -24.60
C ASN A 169 1.16 -3.94 -23.39
N MET A 170 0.53 -2.97 -22.71
CA MET A 170 -0.50 -3.32 -21.74
C MET A 170 -1.72 -3.88 -22.47
N PRO A 171 -2.40 -4.87 -21.89
CA PRO A 171 -3.70 -5.26 -22.41
C PRO A 171 -4.59 -4.02 -22.48
N PRO A 172 -5.16 -3.67 -23.66
CA PRO A 172 -5.94 -2.45 -23.83
C PRO A 172 -7.17 -2.38 -22.91
N PHE A 173 -7.48 -3.48 -22.26
CA PHE A 173 -8.60 -3.67 -21.35
C PHE A 173 -8.19 -3.74 -19.87
N TRP A 174 -6.93 -3.44 -19.49
CA TRP A 174 -6.50 -3.39 -18.11
C TRP A 174 -6.36 -1.96 -17.63
N LEU A 175 -6.76 -1.69 -16.39
CA LEU A 175 -6.80 -0.36 -15.79
C LEU A 175 -5.92 -0.30 -14.55
N TYR A 176 -5.23 0.83 -14.39
CA TYR A 176 -4.62 1.27 -13.14
C TYR A 176 -5.20 2.63 -12.79
N ILE A 177 -5.97 2.71 -11.70
CA ILE A 177 -6.71 3.91 -11.30
C ILE A 177 -6.27 4.31 -9.89
N PRO A 178 -5.34 5.27 -9.77
CA PRO A 178 -4.91 5.78 -8.48
C PRO A 178 -5.88 6.83 -7.94
N PHE A 179 -6.06 6.85 -6.60
CA PHE A 179 -6.72 7.94 -5.88
C PHE A 179 -5.86 8.39 -4.72
N ASN A 180 -5.57 9.68 -4.66
CA ASN A 180 -4.88 10.37 -3.59
C ASN A 180 -5.89 11.21 -2.81
N PHE A 181 -6.33 10.71 -1.64
CA PHE A 181 -7.37 11.38 -0.86
C PHE A 181 -6.80 12.50 0.01
N LYS A 182 -7.44 13.66 0.00
CA LYS A 182 -7.07 14.81 0.82
C LYS A 182 -7.39 14.57 2.29
N GLN A 183 -6.46 14.90 3.18
CA GLN A 183 -6.67 14.82 4.63
C GLN A 183 -6.42 16.17 5.31
N GLU A 184 -7.46 16.97 5.42
CA GLU A 184 -7.39 18.31 6.05
C GLU A 184 -7.47 18.31 7.57
N GLU A 185 -8.15 17.31 8.16
CA GLU A 185 -8.49 17.33 9.59
C GLU A 185 -7.26 17.42 10.51
N ARG A 186 -6.18 16.75 10.17
CA ARG A 186 -4.96 16.76 10.98
C ARG A 186 -4.22 18.06 10.90
N ILE A 187 -4.17 18.67 9.72
CA ILE A 187 -3.59 20.00 9.56
C ILE A 187 -4.38 21.02 10.36
N LYS A 188 -5.72 20.96 10.32
CA LYS A 188 -6.59 21.82 11.12
C LYS A 188 -6.33 21.62 12.63
N LYS A 189 -6.24 20.37 13.09
CA LYS A 189 -5.92 20.04 14.49
C LYS A 189 -4.53 20.51 14.90
N LEU A 190 -3.51 20.33 14.03
CA LEU A 190 -2.17 20.83 14.33
C LEU A 190 -2.14 22.35 14.43
N LYS A 191 -2.76 23.07 13.47
CA LYS A 191 -2.85 24.54 13.51
C LYS A 191 -3.48 25.02 14.80
N TYR A 192 -4.61 24.41 15.20
CA TYR A 192 -5.25 24.72 16.48
C TYR A 192 -4.34 24.45 17.68
N SER A 193 -3.67 23.29 17.71
CA SER A 193 -2.75 22.93 18.81
C SER A 193 -1.53 23.85 18.86
N LEU A 194 -1.02 24.28 17.70
CA LEU A 194 0.09 25.25 17.64
C LEU A 194 -0.36 26.62 18.21
N GLU A 195 -1.55 27.08 17.81
CA GLU A 195 -2.10 28.34 18.31
C GLU A 195 -2.31 28.30 19.84
N GLU A 196 -2.82 27.20 20.36
CA GLU A 196 -2.98 27.00 21.82
C GLU A 196 -1.64 27.08 22.56
N VAL A 197 -0.61 26.34 22.07
CA VAL A 197 0.68 26.23 22.77
C VAL A 197 1.53 27.50 22.61
N PHE A 198 1.44 28.21 21.48
CA PHE A 198 2.18 29.46 21.23
C PHE A 198 1.41 30.72 21.61
N GLU A 199 0.12 30.59 21.96
CA GLU A 199 -0.79 31.70 22.29
C GLU A 199 -0.93 32.73 21.13
N LYS A 200 -0.67 32.28 19.91
CA LYS A 200 -0.78 33.05 18.68
C LYS A 200 -0.86 32.13 17.47
N PRO A 201 -1.48 32.57 16.35
CA PRO A 201 -1.46 31.82 15.10
C PRO A 201 -0.03 31.57 14.60
N ILE A 202 0.26 30.30 14.24
CA ILE A 202 1.55 29.88 13.68
C ILE A 202 1.34 29.32 12.28
N SER A 203 2.08 29.85 11.29
CA SER A 203 2.13 29.25 9.96
C SER A 203 2.98 27.98 9.97
N LEU A 204 2.53 26.94 9.27
CA LEU A 204 3.32 25.71 9.12
C LEU A 204 4.64 25.95 8.39
N SER A 205 4.73 26.95 7.52
CA SER A 205 5.97 27.36 6.85
C SER A 205 7.02 27.89 7.83
N ASP A 206 6.61 28.41 8.98
CA ASP A 206 7.52 29.00 9.98
C ASP A 206 8.07 27.96 10.97
N LEU A 207 7.56 26.73 10.97
CA LEU A 207 7.96 25.69 11.93
C LEU A 207 9.46 25.40 11.88
N ASP A 208 10.08 25.36 10.72
CA ASP A 208 11.53 25.15 10.59
C ASP A 208 12.36 26.30 11.19
N LYS A 209 11.88 27.52 11.09
CA LYS A 209 12.50 28.68 11.69
C LYS A 209 12.38 28.63 13.21
N LEU A 210 11.15 28.44 13.72
CA LEU A 210 10.86 28.32 15.14
C LEU A 210 11.64 27.17 15.81
N TRP A 211 11.81 26.05 15.12
CA TRP A 211 12.61 24.92 15.61
C TRP A 211 14.06 25.28 15.86
N ARG A 212 14.63 26.21 15.09
CA ARG A 212 16.03 26.64 15.22
C ARG A 212 16.24 27.77 16.23
N GLU A 213 15.18 28.49 16.60
CA GLU A 213 15.29 29.68 17.46
C GLU A 213 15.70 29.36 18.88
N CYS A 214 15.03 28.42 19.53
CA CYS A 214 15.35 28.03 20.89
C CYS A 214 14.74 26.68 21.28
N GLU A 215 15.24 26.08 22.38
CA GLU A 215 14.78 24.78 22.88
C GLU A 215 13.30 24.83 23.31
N ASN A 216 12.84 25.95 23.90
CA ASN A 216 11.46 26.13 24.29
C ASN A 216 10.50 26.04 23.07
N SER A 217 10.87 26.62 21.92
CA SER A 217 10.08 26.51 20.70
C SER A 217 10.01 25.06 20.18
N LYS A 218 11.10 24.29 20.31
CA LYS A 218 11.09 22.86 19.96
C LYS A 218 10.13 22.06 20.79
N GLU A 219 10.14 22.24 22.12
CA GLU A 219 9.23 21.51 23.02
C GLU A 219 7.77 21.89 22.76
N LYS A 220 7.48 23.17 22.53
CA LYS A 220 6.15 23.65 22.13
C LYS A 220 5.67 22.98 20.83
N ILE A 221 6.52 22.88 19.81
CA ILE A 221 6.18 22.19 18.55
C ILE A 221 5.93 20.70 18.82
N LYS A 222 6.80 20.00 19.57
CA LYS A 222 6.60 18.60 19.94
C LYS A 222 5.28 18.38 20.69
N GLU A 223 4.95 19.28 21.62
CA GLU A 223 3.69 19.24 22.37
C GLU A 223 2.50 19.36 21.45
N ALA A 224 2.50 20.32 20.50
CA ALA A 224 1.43 20.50 19.53
C ALA A 224 1.23 19.23 18.66
N TYR A 225 2.32 18.61 18.21
CA TYR A 225 2.27 17.34 17.46
C TYR A 225 1.71 16.18 18.26
N ARG A 226 2.03 16.08 19.57
CA ARG A 226 1.48 15.03 20.47
C ARG A 226 -0.04 15.14 20.65
N LYS A 227 -0.62 16.34 20.51
CA LYS A 227 -2.07 16.58 20.57
C LYS A 227 -2.81 16.16 19.30
N VAL A 228 -2.10 15.89 18.19
CA VAL A 228 -2.73 15.43 16.94
C VAL A 228 -2.84 13.90 16.97
N PRO A 229 -4.07 13.34 17.03
CA PRO A 229 -4.25 11.90 17.16
C PRO A 229 -3.98 11.15 15.85
N GLY A 230 -3.60 9.88 15.99
CA GLY A 230 -3.47 8.91 14.91
C GLY A 230 -2.08 8.87 14.26
N SER A 231 -1.88 7.93 13.34
CA SER A 231 -0.67 7.83 12.53
C SER A 231 -0.55 9.03 11.61
N PHE A 232 0.65 9.61 11.45
CA PHE A 232 0.85 10.84 10.69
C PHE A 232 0.81 10.63 9.17
N ASN A 233 0.88 9.38 8.70
CA ASN A 233 0.99 9.03 7.29
C ASN A 233 -0.24 8.29 6.73
N THR A 234 -1.43 8.62 7.14
CA THR A 234 -2.67 8.03 6.63
C THR A 234 -3.12 8.59 5.27
N ASN A 235 -2.30 9.43 4.63
CA ASN A 235 -2.50 9.89 3.26
C ASN A 235 -1.94 8.87 2.27
N SER A 236 -2.49 7.66 2.28
CA SER A 236 -2.09 6.68 1.28
C SER A 236 -2.83 6.91 -0.02
N MET A 237 -2.06 6.96 -1.11
CA MET A 237 -2.61 6.82 -2.44
C MET A 237 -3.07 5.37 -2.63
N THR A 238 -4.36 5.20 -2.82
CA THR A 238 -4.94 3.89 -3.11
C THR A 238 -4.87 3.60 -4.61
N LEU A 239 -4.91 2.33 -5.01
CA LEU A 239 -4.84 1.93 -6.41
C LEU A 239 -5.81 0.79 -6.72
N PHE A 240 -6.67 0.99 -7.69
CA PHE A 240 -7.38 -0.11 -8.33
C PHE A 240 -6.56 -0.62 -9.50
N SER A 241 -6.36 -1.94 -9.54
CA SER A 241 -5.79 -2.67 -10.69
C SER A 241 -6.79 -3.73 -11.13
N GLY A 242 -7.31 -3.62 -12.35
CA GLY A 242 -8.35 -4.55 -12.79
C GLY A 242 -8.76 -4.37 -14.25
N ALA A 243 -9.61 -5.28 -14.72
CA ALA A 243 -10.10 -5.26 -16.09
C ALA A 243 -11.13 -4.14 -16.33
N GLU A 244 -11.13 -3.58 -17.55
CA GLU A 244 -12.08 -2.60 -18.00
C GLU A 244 -13.52 -3.15 -17.98
N LYS A 245 -14.50 -2.23 -18.00
CA LYS A 245 -15.92 -2.57 -18.09
C LYS A 245 -16.21 -3.40 -19.34
N GLY A 246 -16.91 -4.53 -19.16
CA GLY A 246 -17.23 -5.46 -20.26
C GLY A 246 -16.23 -6.60 -20.43
N VAL A 247 -15.05 -6.53 -19.82
CA VAL A 247 -14.08 -7.63 -19.82
C VAL A 247 -14.26 -8.45 -18.56
N LYS A 248 -14.43 -9.77 -18.72
CA LYS A 248 -14.47 -10.70 -17.60
C LYS A 248 -13.04 -11.09 -17.21
N ALA A 249 -12.73 -10.97 -15.95
CA ALA A 249 -11.48 -11.44 -15.38
C ALA A 249 -11.76 -12.10 -14.02
N GLU A 250 -11.10 -13.21 -13.76
CA GLU A 250 -11.26 -13.96 -12.52
C GLU A 250 -9.90 -14.16 -11.85
N THR A 251 -9.88 -14.13 -10.52
CA THR A 251 -8.69 -14.42 -9.71
C THR A 251 -8.77 -15.80 -9.11
N MET A 252 -7.64 -16.48 -9.04
CA MET A 252 -7.50 -17.75 -8.33
C MET A 252 -6.15 -17.78 -7.60
N PRO A 253 -6.12 -18.08 -6.30
CA PRO A 253 -4.86 -18.29 -5.60
C PRO A 253 -4.15 -19.51 -6.16
N LEU A 254 -2.86 -19.35 -6.47
CA LEU A 254 -1.96 -20.44 -6.81
C LEU A 254 -1.31 -20.95 -5.52
N PHE A 255 -1.95 -21.89 -4.85
CA PHE A 255 -1.31 -22.57 -3.74
C PHE A 255 -0.56 -23.80 -4.26
N PHE A 256 0.74 -23.84 -4.04
CA PHE A 256 1.43 -25.13 -4.00
C PHE A 256 0.96 -25.84 -2.73
N GLU A 257 0.72 -27.13 -2.81
CA GLU A 257 0.15 -27.97 -1.72
C GLU A 257 0.84 -27.75 -0.36
N SER A 258 2.17 -27.53 -0.35
CA SER A 258 2.98 -27.21 0.82
C SER A 258 2.68 -25.83 1.42
N SER A 259 2.41 -24.81 0.60
CA SER A 259 2.14 -23.45 1.07
C SER A 259 0.79 -23.34 1.77
N PHE A 260 -0.20 -24.11 1.33
CA PHE A 260 -1.52 -24.13 1.94
C PHE A 260 -1.48 -24.76 3.34
N GLN A 261 -0.78 -25.89 3.50
CA GLN A 261 -0.63 -26.56 4.78
C GLN A 261 0.07 -25.67 5.80
N ASN A 262 1.07 -24.91 5.36
CA ASN A 262 1.80 -23.95 6.19
C ASN A 262 0.96 -22.74 6.58
N HIS A 263 0.12 -22.20 5.69
CA HIS A 263 -0.84 -21.13 6.03
C HIS A 263 -1.87 -21.61 7.06
N TYR A 264 -2.39 -22.81 6.90
CA TYR A 264 -3.33 -23.42 7.84
C TYR A 264 -2.69 -23.66 9.21
N GLU A 265 -1.45 -24.17 9.26
CA GLU A 265 -0.71 -24.39 10.50
C GLU A 265 -0.33 -23.06 11.18
N TYR A 266 0.02 -22.05 10.41
CA TYR A 266 0.28 -20.70 10.93
C TYR A 266 -0.97 -20.13 11.61
N PHE A 267 -2.14 -20.19 10.95
CA PHE A 267 -3.42 -19.77 11.51
C PHE A 267 -3.76 -20.55 12.78
N ARG A 268 -3.62 -21.86 12.71
CA ARG A 268 -3.85 -22.74 13.85
C ARG A 268 -2.99 -22.40 15.05
N ASN A 269 -1.70 -22.16 14.82
CA ASN A 269 -0.72 -21.90 15.89
C ASN A 269 -0.81 -20.48 16.43
N GLN A 270 -1.05 -19.49 15.59
CA GLN A 270 -1.06 -18.08 15.97
C GLN A 270 -2.35 -17.70 16.72
N TYR A 271 -3.49 -18.25 16.31
CA TYR A 271 -4.79 -17.81 16.85
C TYR A 271 -5.48 -18.82 17.75
N ASN A 272 -4.90 -20.00 17.93
CA ASN A 272 -5.48 -21.08 18.77
C ASN A 272 -6.97 -21.42 18.46
N LEU A 273 -7.43 -20.95 17.27
CA LEU A 273 -8.84 -20.96 16.86
C LEU A 273 -9.39 -22.37 16.65
N PHE A 274 -8.50 -23.32 16.36
CA PHE A 274 -8.90 -24.70 16.03
C PHE A 274 -8.37 -25.76 17.00
N SER A 275 -7.71 -25.38 18.10
CA SER A 275 -7.11 -26.34 19.04
C SER A 275 -8.14 -27.22 19.77
N LYS A 276 -9.43 -26.92 19.66
CA LYS A 276 -10.53 -27.69 20.27
C LYS A 276 -11.38 -28.49 19.28
N LEU A 277 -11.16 -28.37 17.98
CA LEU A 277 -11.88 -29.14 16.99
C LEU A 277 -11.07 -30.40 16.66
N TYR A 278 -11.35 -31.50 17.39
CA TYR A 278 -11.01 -32.83 16.95
C TYR A 278 -11.89 -33.13 15.72
N ILE A 279 -11.30 -33.00 14.54
CA ILE A 279 -12.00 -33.27 13.28
C ILE A 279 -11.43 -34.57 12.73
N ASP A 280 -12.31 -35.58 12.60
CA ASP A 280 -12.01 -36.84 11.96
C ASP A 280 -11.57 -36.64 10.49
N TYR A 281 -10.69 -37.51 9.98
CA TYR A 281 -10.04 -37.38 8.67
C TYR A 281 -11.02 -37.16 7.50
N ASP A 282 -12.21 -37.79 7.56
CA ASP A 282 -13.26 -37.63 6.55
C ASP A 282 -13.93 -36.24 6.57
N ILE A 283 -14.05 -35.64 7.75
CA ILE A 283 -14.56 -34.29 7.91
C ILE A 283 -13.50 -33.29 7.43
N HIS A 284 -12.21 -33.56 7.65
CA HIS A 284 -11.11 -32.80 7.11
C HIS A 284 -11.16 -32.70 5.58
N PHE A 285 -11.37 -33.80 4.89
CA PHE A 285 -11.41 -33.81 3.42
C PHE A 285 -12.66 -33.10 2.88
N ARG A 286 -13.82 -33.24 3.50
CA ARG A 286 -15.04 -32.52 3.11
C ARG A 286 -14.98 -31.03 3.41
N PHE A 287 -14.43 -30.68 4.56
CA PHE A 287 -14.16 -29.28 4.94
C PHE A 287 -13.13 -28.66 3.99
N TYR A 288 -12.10 -29.39 3.62
CA TYR A 288 -11.04 -28.98 2.69
C TYR A 288 -11.61 -28.72 1.29
N ARG A 289 -12.49 -29.59 0.79
CA ARG A 289 -13.15 -29.43 -0.51
C ARG A 289 -14.11 -28.24 -0.52
N ARG A 290 -14.92 -28.09 0.51
CA ARG A 290 -15.84 -26.96 0.67
C ARG A 290 -15.07 -25.64 0.87
N TYR A 291 -14.03 -25.67 1.66
CA TYR A 291 -13.11 -24.54 1.85
C TYR A 291 -12.48 -24.12 0.52
N TYR A 292 -12.04 -25.07 -0.30
CA TYR A 292 -11.46 -24.79 -1.62
C TYR A 292 -12.48 -24.19 -2.59
N GLU A 293 -13.69 -24.72 -2.63
CA GLU A 293 -14.74 -24.30 -3.57
C GLU A 293 -15.41 -22.98 -3.15
N GLU A 294 -15.70 -22.79 -1.87
CA GLU A 294 -16.42 -21.61 -1.38
C GLU A 294 -15.50 -20.44 -0.99
N ILE A 295 -14.37 -20.73 -0.35
CA ILE A 295 -13.47 -19.72 0.21
C ILE A 295 -12.37 -19.33 -0.77
N LEU A 296 -11.74 -20.32 -1.40
CA LEU A 296 -10.65 -20.14 -2.36
C LEU A 296 -11.10 -20.21 -3.82
N GLY A 297 -12.39 -20.36 -4.08
CA GLY A 297 -12.94 -20.32 -5.43
C GLY A 297 -12.68 -18.99 -6.16
N PRO A 298 -12.84 -18.96 -7.48
CA PRO A 298 -12.60 -17.77 -8.28
C PRO A 298 -13.36 -16.55 -7.76
N LYS A 299 -12.68 -15.40 -7.71
CA LYS A 299 -13.27 -14.10 -7.43
C LYS A 299 -13.07 -13.18 -8.63
N GLU A 300 -13.62 -11.98 -8.57
CA GLU A 300 -13.38 -10.96 -9.59
C GLU A 300 -11.87 -10.66 -9.77
N GLY A 301 -11.47 -10.26 -10.99
CA GLY A 301 -10.06 -10.11 -11.35
C GLY A 301 -9.35 -8.89 -10.77
N GLY A 302 -10.09 -7.89 -10.29
CA GLY A 302 -9.53 -6.65 -9.78
C GLY A 302 -8.93 -6.77 -8.39
N CYS A 303 -7.94 -5.90 -8.11
CA CYS A 303 -7.35 -5.70 -6.78
C CYS A 303 -7.46 -4.24 -6.36
N LEU A 304 -7.77 -4.03 -5.10
CA LEU A 304 -7.70 -2.72 -4.46
C LEU A 304 -6.55 -2.72 -3.45
N TYR A 305 -5.52 -1.95 -3.76
CA TYR A 305 -4.41 -1.67 -2.86
C TYR A 305 -4.73 -0.40 -2.08
N LEU A 306 -4.67 -0.47 -0.77
CA LEU A 306 -5.07 0.62 0.13
C LEU A 306 -3.88 1.30 0.83
N GLY A 307 -2.68 0.69 0.82
CA GLY A 307 -1.58 1.16 1.65
C GLY A 307 -2.01 1.26 3.12
N ASP A 308 -1.83 2.42 3.71
CA ASP A 308 -2.24 2.73 5.08
C ASP A 308 -3.51 3.59 5.15
N TYR A 309 -4.33 3.56 4.10
CA TYR A 309 -5.56 4.35 4.03
C TYR A 309 -6.43 4.16 5.29
N ASP A 310 -6.89 5.26 5.85
CA ASP A 310 -7.78 5.21 7.00
C ASP A 310 -9.24 5.03 6.55
N ALA A 311 -9.70 3.79 6.57
CA ALA A 311 -11.08 3.42 6.26
C ALA A 311 -11.99 3.34 7.50
N SER A 312 -11.49 3.67 8.72
CA SER A 312 -12.19 3.41 9.99
C SER A 312 -13.52 4.14 10.14
N GLY A 313 -13.66 5.31 9.53
CA GLY A 313 -14.89 6.09 9.61
C GLY A 313 -15.84 5.82 8.44
N ASN A 314 -17.16 5.85 8.70
CA ASN A 314 -18.17 5.64 7.65
C ASN A 314 -18.03 6.63 6.49
N GLU A 315 -17.70 7.89 6.77
CA GLU A 315 -17.51 8.90 5.73
C GLU A 315 -16.29 8.61 4.85
N LYS A 316 -15.17 8.13 5.43
CA LYS A 316 -13.97 7.78 4.68
C LYS A 316 -14.19 6.54 3.81
N LEU A 317 -14.83 5.50 4.36
CA LEU A 317 -15.21 4.32 3.59
C LEU A 317 -16.19 4.68 2.47
N LYS A 318 -17.18 5.54 2.75
CA LYS A 318 -18.10 6.05 1.74
C LYS A 318 -17.38 6.82 0.63
N GLN A 319 -16.42 7.66 1.00
CA GLN A 319 -15.57 8.37 0.02
C GLN A 319 -14.80 7.39 -0.87
N LEU A 320 -14.19 6.36 -0.29
CA LEU A 320 -13.50 5.29 -1.03
C LEU A 320 -14.45 4.57 -2.00
N ARG A 321 -15.65 4.18 -1.52
CA ARG A 321 -16.66 3.51 -2.35
C ARG A 321 -17.17 4.39 -3.48
N VAL A 322 -17.37 5.69 -3.23
CA VAL A 322 -17.78 6.66 -4.26
C VAL A 322 -16.69 6.83 -5.31
N ALA A 323 -15.42 6.94 -4.89
CA ALA A 323 -14.29 7.06 -5.79
C ALA A 323 -14.17 5.85 -6.73
N TYR A 324 -14.33 4.66 -6.20
CA TYR A 324 -14.23 3.41 -6.97
C TYR A 324 -15.58 2.82 -7.39
N LYS A 325 -16.69 3.56 -7.35
CA LYS A 325 -18.05 3.01 -7.59
C LYS A 325 -18.18 2.23 -8.89
N GLU A 326 -17.49 2.65 -9.96
CA GLU A 326 -17.56 2.02 -11.28
C GLU A 326 -16.80 0.69 -11.34
N TRP A 327 -15.86 0.46 -10.42
CA TRP A 327 -15.01 -0.72 -10.37
C TRP A 327 -15.22 -1.55 -9.11
N TRP A 328 -16.05 -1.07 -8.14
CA TRP A 328 -16.22 -1.73 -6.84
C TRP A 328 -16.64 -3.18 -6.96
N TYR A 329 -17.53 -3.49 -7.90
CA TYR A 329 -18.00 -4.86 -8.17
C TYR A 329 -16.96 -5.75 -8.86
N LYS A 330 -15.89 -5.18 -9.43
CA LYS A 330 -14.78 -5.91 -10.07
C LYS A 330 -13.64 -6.24 -9.13
N ILE A 331 -13.70 -5.78 -7.88
CA ILE A 331 -12.66 -6.02 -6.89
C ILE A 331 -12.85 -7.41 -6.32
N GLY A 332 -11.93 -8.32 -6.61
CA GLY A 332 -11.87 -9.66 -6.02
C GLY A 332 -10.77 -9.81 -4.97
N CYS A 333 -9.85 -8.85 -4.89
CA CYS A 333 -8.76 -8.81 -3.93
C CYS A 333 -8.72 -7.45 -3.22
N ILE A 334 -8.54 -7.44 -1.90
CA ILE A 334 -8.30 -6.22 -1.11
C ILE A 334 -7.07 -6.42 -0.23
N GLN A 335 -6.12 -5.51 -0.34
CA GLN A 335 -5.08 -5.37 0.66
C GLN A 335 -5.69 -4.60 1.85
N ILE A 336 -5.73 -5.24 3.02
CA ILE A 336 -6.24 -4.64 4.26
C ILE A 336 -5.29 -3.51 4.66
N PRO A 337 -5.82 -2.30 4.93
CA PRO A 337 -4.99 -1.13 5.16
C PRO A 337 -4.18 -1.24 6.45
N HIS A 338 -3.02 -0.59 6.46
CA HIS A 338 -2.16 -0.38 7.62
C HIS A 338 -1.89 -1.67 8.39
N HIS A 339 -1.46 -2.71 7.66
CA HIS A 339 -1.06 -4.02 8.22
C HIS A 339 -2.14 -4.70 9.09
N GLY A 340 -3.40 -4.34 8.89
CA GLY A 340 -4.51 -4.82 9.73
C GLY A 340 -4.66 -4.08 11.04
N SER A 341 -4.30 -2.80 11.09
CA SER A 341 -4.61 -1.91 12.22
C SER A 341 -6.12 -1.74 12.37
N HIS A 342 -6.64 -1.95 13.58
CA HIS A 342 -8.06 -1.73 13.85
C HIS A 342 -8.46 -0.24 13.81
N TYR A 343 -7.50 0.67 13.93
CA TYR A 343 -7.73 2.11 13.79
C TYR A 343 -7.95 2.57 12.35
N ASN A 344 -7.55 1.74 11.37
CA ASN A 344 -7.68 2.04 9.95
C ASN A 344 -8.70 1.14 9.24
N PHE A 345 -9.22 0.14 9.93
CA PHE A 345 -10.13 -0.86 9.37
C PHE A 345 -11.60 -0.49 9.68
N ASN A 346 -12.47 -0.81 8.73
CA ASN A 346 -13.93 -0.78 8.88
C ASN A 346 -14.47 -2.14 8.43
N SER A 347 -15.34 -2.75 9.23
CA SER A 347 -15.95 -4.06 8.92
C SER A 347 -16.71 -4.08 7.60
N ASP A 348 -17.26 -2.95 7.19
CA ASP A 348 -17.95 -2.82 5.91
C ASP A 348 -17.02 -2.93 4.68
N LEU A 349 -15.68 -2.93 4.84
CA LEU A 349 -14.77 -3.36 3.78
C LEU A 349 -14.93 -4.86 3.44
N ALA A 350 -15.41 -5.64 4.41
CA ALA A 350 -15.67 -7.07 4.28
C ALA A 350 -17.09 -7.39 3.80
N ASP A 351 -17.66 -6.54 2.93
CA ASP A 351 -19.05 -6.62 2.46
C ASP A 351 -19.27 -7.59 1.29
N MET A 352 -18.23 -8.09 0.68
CA MET A 352 -18.31 -8.94 -0.51
C MET A 352 -17.36 -10.14 -0.42
N ASN A 353 -17.67 -11.18 -1.17
CA ASN A 353 -16.84 -12.38 -1.29
C ASN A 353 -15.56 -12.07 -2.08
N ARG A 354 -14.49 -11.70 -1.37
CA ARG A 354 -13.18 -11.29 -1.88
C ARG A 354 -12.05 -12.00 -1.15
N PHE A 355 -10.84 -11.95 -1.71
CA PHE A 355 -9.62 -12.29 -0.99
C PHE A 355 -9.11 -11.06 -0.23
N TYR A 356 -8.82 -11.24 1.05
CA TYR A 356 -8.32 -10.18 1.93
C TYR A 356 -6.88 -10.50 2.33
N PHE A 357 -5.95 -9.60 2.03
CA PHE A 357 -4.53 -9.77 2.26
C PHE A 357 -4.06 -8.83 3.37
N VAL A 358 -3.28 -9.36 4.30
CA VAL A 358 -2.70 -8.59 5.40
C VAL A 358 -1.20 -8.84 5.43
N SER A 359 -0.39 -7.83 5.13
CA SER A 359 1.07 -7.91 5.31
C SER A 359 1.44 -7.38 6.68
N ALA A 360 2.02 -8.24 7.53
CA ALA A 360 2.43 -7.85 8.89
C ALA A 360 3.60 -8.73 9.37
N GLY A 361 4.54 -8.15 10.09
CA GLY A 361 5.65 -8.88 10.68
C GLY A 361 5.24 -9.75 11.87
N ILE A 362 5.83 -10.93 12.04
CA ILE A 362 5.52 -11.84 13.15
C ILE A 362 5.79 -11.20 14.51
N LYS A 363 6.87 -10.42 14.61
CA LYS A 363 7.31 -9.77 15.85
C LYS A 363 7.17 -8.25 15.77
N ASN A 364 6.09 -7.74 15.14
CA ASN A 364 5.90 -6.31 15.08
C ASN A 364 5.44 -5.73 16.43
N PRO A 365 5.93 -4.55 16.85
CA PRO A 365 5.60 -3.96 18.14
C PRO A 365 4.16 -3.43 18.21
N TYR A 366 3.47 -3.34 17.09
CA TYR A 366 2.12 -2.79 16.99
C TYR A 366 1.03 -3.85 17.17
N HIS A 367 1.41 -5.12 17.30
CA HIS A 367 0.49 -6.26 17.38
C HIS A 367 -0.45 -6.37 16.16
N HIS A 368 0.05 -6.03 14.98
CA HIS A 368 -0.66 -6.22 13.72
C HIS A 368 -0.50 -7.66 13.18
N PRO A 369 -1.52 -8.24 12.51
CA PRO A 369 -2.87 -7.70 12.41
C PRO A 369 -3.59 -7.74 13.76
N HIS A 370 -4.37 -6.71 14.06
CA HIS A 370 -5.13 -6.67 15.30
C HIS A 370 -6.23 -7.73 15.31
N SER A 371 -6.41 -8.39 16.46
CA SER A 371 -7.39 -9.50 16.60
C SER A 371 -8.81 -9.11 16.18
N LYS A 372 -9.23 -7.87 16.44
CA LYS A 372 -10.53 -7.36 16.00
C LYS A 372 -10.70 -7.44 14.48
N VAL A 373 -9.67 -7.04 13.70
CA VAL A 373 -9.72 -7.09 12.24
C VAL A 373 -9.89 -8.53 11.75
N ILE A 374 -9.12 -9.45 12.32
CA ILE A 374 -9.22 -10.87 11.98
C ILE A 374 -10.60 -11.44 12.35
N THR A 375 -11.10 -11.12 13.55
CA THR A 375 -12.42 -11.56 14.01
C THR A 375 -13.54 -11.04 13.11
N GLU A 376 -13.52 -9.76 12.73
CA GLU A 376 -14.54 -9.19 11.85
C GLU A 376 -14.53 -9.85 10.46
N LEU A 377 -13.34 -10.12 9.90
CA LEU A 377 -13.25 -10.86 8.63
C LEU A 377 -13.83 -12.27 8.76
N LEU A 378 -13.47 -13.01 9.81
CA LEU A 378 -13.96 -14.38 10.03
C LEU A 378 -15.47 -14.43 10.31
N LEU A 379 -16.04 -13.45 11.03
CA LEU A 379 -17.47 -13.34 11.27
C LEU A 379 -18.27 -13.10 9.98
N ASN A 380 -17.65 -12.48 8.98
CA ASN A 380 -18.21 -12.31 7.64
C ASN A 380 -17.85 -13.48 6.69
N GLU A 381 -17.38 -14.61 7.22
CA GLU A 381 -16.98 -15.80 6.46
C GLU A 381 -15.81 -15.57 5.49
N HIS A 382 -14.97 -14.54 5.75
CA HIS A 382 -13.78 -14.25 4.98
C HIS A 382 -12.53 -14.68 5.73
N TYR A 383 -11.64 -15.40 5.02
CA TYR A 383 -10.39 -15.88 5.60
C TYR A 383 -9.25 -14.96 5.12
N PRO A 384 -8.67 -14.13 6.01
CA PRO A 384 -7.57 -13.27 5.64
C PRO A 384 -6.31 -14.09 5.33
N LEU A 385 -5.66 -13.77 4.23
CA LEU A 385 -4.36 -14.30 3.86
C LEU A 385 -3.28 -13.42 4.48
N ILE A 386 -2.59 -13.94 5.50
CA ILE A 386 -1.57 -13.19 6.25
C ILE A 386 -0.21 -13.46 5.64
N ILE A 387 0.45 -12.40 5.21
CA ILE A 387 1.79 -12.41 4.64
C ILE A 387 2.76 -11.84 5.68
N THR A 388 3.76 -12.64 6.06
CA THR A 388 4.78 -12.29 7.04
C THR A 388 6.16 -12.18 6.38
N GLU A 389 7.24 -12.17 7.14
CA GLU A 389 8.62 -12.31 6.62
C GLU A 389 8.98 -13.74 6.23
N ASN A 390 8.15 -14.75 6.60
CA ASN A 390 8.38 -16.13 6.21
C ASN A 390 8.15 -16.31 4.70
N PRO A 391 9.14 -16.81 3.94
CA PRO A 391 8.99 -17.05 2.49
C PRO A 391 7.77 -17.89 2.10
N GLU A 392 7.35 -18.81 2.96
CA GLU A 392 6.19 -19.68 2.72
C GLU A 392 4.85 -18.94 2.83
N SER A 393 4.82 -17.75 3.44
CA SER A 393 3.63 -16.90 3.49
C SER A 393 3.38 -16.11 2.19
N ARG A 394 4.26 -16.25 1.18
CA ARG A 394 4.06 -15.61 -0.13
C ARG A 394 2.79 -16.11 -0.78
N VAL A 395 1.99 -15.17 -1.28
CA VAL A 395 0.76 -15.52 -2.00
C VAL A 395 0.89 -15.13 -3.47
N TYR A 396 0.60 -16.08 -4.34
CA TYR A 396 0.47 -15.89 -5.77
C TYR A 396 -1.01 -15.96 -6.15
N ILE A 397 -1.48 -14.96 -6.87
CA ILE A 397 -2.83 -14.91 -7.45
C ILE A 397 -2.70 -14.94 -8.97
N GLU A 398 -3.23 -15.98 -9.59
CA GLU A 398 -3.39 -15.98 -11.04
C GLU A 398 -4.66 -15.20 -11.42
N VAL A 399 -4.55 -14.33 -12.40
CA VAL A 399 -5.68 -13.62 -13.00
C VAL A 399 -5.81 -14.06 -14.45
N ILE A 400 -6.98 -14.59 -14.79
CA ILE A 400 -7.32 -15.09 -16.12
C ILE A 400 -8.36 -14.16 -16.73
N TYR A 401 -8.16 -13.78 -17.99
CA TYR A 401 -9.10 -12.94 -18.74
C TYR A 401 -9.83 -13.78 -19.79
N PHE A 402 -11.11 -13.44 -20.01
CA PHE A 402 -11.99 -14.09 -20.98
C PHE A 402 -12.55 -13.08 -21.99
#